data_8306c0d357b77f7b77d336037a7c95f3
#
_entry.id   8306c0d357b77f7b77d336037a7c95f3
#
_cell.length_a   1.000
_cell.length_b   1.000
_cell.length_c   1.000
_cell.angle_alpha   90.00
_cell.angle_beta   90.00
_cell.angle_gamma   90.00
#
_symmetry.space_group_name_H-M   'P 1'
#
loop_
_entity.id
_entity.type
_entity.pdbx_description
1 polymer ?
#
loop_
_entity_poly.entity_id
_entity_poly.type
_entity_poly.pdbx_seq_one_letter_code
_entity_poly.pdbx_strand_id
1 'polypeptide(L)'
;MSSKILAGSINSYIENRVGYIVLDNPSKLNAISFSMWEKIGTTLEEYKKNKDIRCVVMTGNGEKAFSAGADISEFNDNRSLEEAVLLYDNVSKTTLNILQNFPKPTIAIINGYCIGGGLATALSCDVRIASEKSTFAIPAAKLGLAYDYEGIKKLRDIIGPSRAKYIFFTARQFSSTEAIQMGIIEQIFKEKDFKEGVMKVLNTIIGNAPLTIASAKLAIDADIEDKDLYKKCKEFEAICFSSKDYEEGRLAFSEKRKPVFKGH
;
A
#
# COMPACT_ATOMS: atom_id res chain seq x y z
N MET A 1 -33.41 -20.58 -4.69
CA MET A 1 -32.54 -19.86 -5.65
C MET A 1 -31.24 -19.56 -4.96
N SER A 2 -30.19 -20.34 -5.25
CA SER A 2 -28.85 -20.10 -4.68
C SER A 2 -28.29 -18.82 -5.30
N SER A 3 -28.20 -17.74 -4.53
CA SER A 3 -27.47 -16.54 -4.95
C SER A 3 -26.02 -16.95 -5.18
N LYS A 4 -25.56 -16.95 -6.42
CA LYS A 4 -24.13 -17.03 -6.73
C LYS A 4 -23.47 -15.90 -5.95
N ILE A 5 -22.74 -16.23 -4.90
CA ILE A 5 -21.84 -15.29 -4.25
C ILE A 5 -20.82 -14.95 -5.34
N LEU A 6 -20.85 -13.71 -5.81
CA LEU A 6 -19.85 -13.23 -6.77
C LEU A 6 -18.48 -13.35 -6.10
N ALA A 7 -17.55 -13.99 -6.77
CA ALA A 7 -16.16 -14.05 -6.33
C ALA A 7 -15.62 -12.61 -6.20
N GLY A 8 -14.77 -12.38 -5.21
CA GLY A 8 -14.11 -11.08 -5.05
C GLY A 8 -13.35 -10.69 -6.33
N SER A 9 -13.25 -9.40 -6.60
CA SER A 9 -12.59 -8.84 -7.78
C SER A 9 -11.69 -7.66 -7.42
N ILE A 10 -10.86 -7.27 -8.35
CA ILE A 10 -10.09 -6.02 -8.29
C ILE A 10 -10.65 -5.07 -9.34
N ASN A 11 -11.14 -3.92 -8.89
CA ASN A 11 -11.47 -2.82 -9.77
C ASN A 11 -10.26 -1.90 -9.90
N SER A 12 -9.76 -1.71 -11.13
CA SER A 12 -8.62 -0.84 -11.39
C SER A 12 -8.98 0.22 -12.43
N TYR A 13 -8.60 1.45 -12.16
CA TYR A 13 -8.82 2.59 -13.05
C TYR A 13 -7.77 3.68 -12.81
N ILE A 14 -7.69 4.61 -13.74
CA ILE A 14 -6.78 5.75 -13.66
C ILE A 14 -7.61 7.02 -13.66
N GLU A 15 -7.39 7.87 -12.68
CA GLU A 15 -8.04 9.17 -12.58
C GLU A 15 -7.02 10.21 -12.09
N ASN A 16 -6.95 11.37 -12.73
CA ASN A 16 -6.08 12.49 -12.34
C ASN A 16 -4.63 12.07 -12.06
N ARG A 17 -4.03 11.22 -12.92
CA ARG A 17 -2.67 10.68 -12.76
C ARG A 17 -2.47 9.75 -11.57
N VAL A 18 -3.54 9.31 -10.93
CA VAL A 18 -3.53 8.31 -9.87
C VAL A 18 -4.05 7.00 -10.42
N GLY A 19 -3.28 5.91 -10.27
CA GLY A 19 -3.73 4.56 -10.54
C GLY A 19 -4.42 4.01 -9.30
N TYR A 20 -5.70 3.65 -9.39
CA TYR A 20 -6.46 3.06 -8.29
C TYR A 20 -6.52 1.54 -8.43
N ILE A 21 -6.32 0.85 -7.33
CA ILE A 21 -6.53 -0.59 -7.17
C ILE A 21 -7.49 -0.77 -6.00
N VAL A 22 -8.72 -1.15 -6.30
CA VAL A 22 -9.80 -1.26 -5.33
C VAL A 22 -10.09 -2.74 -5.06
N LEU A 23 -9.93 -3.15 -3.81
CA LEU A 23 -10.30 -4.48 -3.32
C LEU A 23 -11.82 -4.57 -3.25
N ASP A 24 -12.44 -5.38 -4.10
CA ASP A 24 -13.90 -5.45 -4.25
C ASP A 24 -14.43 -6.84 -3.91
N ASN A 25 -14.65 -7.06 -2.63
CA ASN A 25 -15.28 -8.25 -2.05
C ASN A 25 -16.09 -7.85 -0.81
N PRO A 26 -17.10 -6.97 -0.95
CA PRO A 26 -17.74 -6.34 0.20
C PRO A 26 -18.51 -7.33 1.07
N SER A 27 -19.00 -8.44 0.51
CA SER A 27 -19.68 -9.51 1.26
C SER A 27 -18.76 -10.21 2.27
N LYS A 28 -17.44 -10.19 2.03
CA LYS A 28 -16.39 -10.74 2.89
C LYS A 28 -15.46 -9.66 3.44
N LEU A 29 -15.95 -8.43 3.61
CA LEU A 29 -15.15 -7.29 4.11
C LEU A 29 -13.85 -7.10 3.31
N ASN A 30 -13.91 -7.23 1.99
CA ASN A 30 -12.79 -7.11 1.08
C ASN A 30 -11.64 -8.09 1.37
N ALA A 31 -11.97 -9.29 1.85
CA ALA A 31 -10.99 -10.38 1.96
C ALA A 31 -10.42 -10.69 0.57
N ILE A 32 -9.09 -10.88 0.52
CA ILE A 32 -8.34 -10.98 -0.72
C ILE A 32 -8.25 -12.45 -1.13
N SER A 33 -8.84 -12.79 -2.27
CA SER A 33 -8.77 -14.11 -2.87
C SER A 33 -7.46 -14.32 -3.65
N PHE A 34 -7.18 -15.56 -4.04
CA PHE A 34 -6.05 -15.90 -4.89
C PHE A 34 -6.07 -15.11 -6.21
N SER A 35 -7.20 -15.10 -6.91
CA SER A 35 -7.36 -14.37 -8.17
C SER A 35 -7.23 -12.84 -8.01
N MET A 36 -7.60 -12.30 -6.86
CA MET A 36 -7.39 -10.89 -6.54
C MET A 36 -5.89 -10.58 -6.39
N TRP A 37 -5.10 -11.44 -5.75
CA TRP A 37 -3.65 -11.27 -5.66
C TRP A 37 -2.97 -11.24 -7.02
N GLU A 38 -3.31 -12.19 -7.90
CA GLU A 38 -2.80 -12.21 -9.28
C GLU A 38 -3.16 -10.93 -10.03
N LYS A 39 -4.42 -10.47 -9.90
CA LYS A 39 -4.88 -9.24 -10.56
C LYS A 39 -4.20 -7.99 -10.00
N ILE A 40 -3.94 -7.90 -8.69
CA ILE A 40 -3.15 -6.81 -8.11
C ILE A 40 -1.75 -6.78 -8.74
N GLY A 41 -1.07 -7.93 -8.79
CA GLY A 41 0.27 -8.04 -9.36
C GLY A 41 0.33 -7.61 -10.83
N THR A 42 -0.58 -8.12 -11.66
CA THR A 42 -0.65 -7.74 -13.09
C THR A 42 -0.97 -6.26 -13.28
N THR A 43 -1.89 -5.70 -12.48
CA THR A 43 -2.24 -4.27 -12.52
C THR A 43 -1.05 -3.39 -12.12
N LEU A 44 -0.28 -3.77 -11.09
CA LEU A 44 0.92 -3.05 -10.69
C LEU A 44 1.96 -3.03 -11.82
N GLU A 45 2.18 -4.16 -12.52
CA GLU A 45 3.10 -4.20 -13.66
C GLU A 45 2.62 -3.33 -14.86
N GLU A 46 1.32 -3.24 -15.10
CA GLU A 46 0.74 -2.32 -16.08
C GLU A 46 0.96 -0.85 -15.66
N TYR A 47 0.68 -0.51 -14.39
CA TYR A 47 0.82 0.85 -13.86
C TYR A 47 2.27 1.32 -13.77
N LYS A 48 3.20 0.40 -13.55
CA LYS A 48 4.64 0.67 -13.59
C LYS A 48 5.08 1.24 -14.93
N LYS A 49 4.57 0.70 -16.04
CA LYS A 49 4.91 1.09 -17.42
C LYS A 49 4.19 2.38 -17.86
N ASN A 50 3.09 2.73 -17.23
CA ASN A 50 2.29 3.90 -17.63
C ASN A 50 2.90 5.19 -17.07
N LYS A 51 3.47 6.03 -17.96
CA LYS A 51 4.15 7.28 -17.59
C LYS A 51 3.22 8.38 -17.07
N ASP A 52 1.92 8.29 -17.34
CA ASP A 52 0.94 9.27 -16.86
C ASP A 52 0.60 9.09 -15.38
N ILE A 53 0.80 7.88 -14.83
CA ILE A 53 0.57 7.59 -13.41
C ILE A 53 1.71 8.17 -12.57
N ARG A 54 1.35 8.98 -11.58
CA ARG A 54 2.26 9.63 -10.62
C ARG A 54 2.31 8.93 -9.27
N CYS A 55 1.21 8.30 -8.86
CA CYS A 55 1.15 7.45 -7.67
C CYS A 55 0.08 6.37 -7.84
N VAL A 56 0.13 5.35 -6.98
CA VAL A 56 -0.85 4.27 -6.94
C VAL A 56 -1.55 4.29 -5.59
N VAL A 57 -2.86 4.13 -5.62
CA VAL A 57 -3.72 4.01 -4.44
C VAL A 57 -4.23 2.58 -4.32
N MET A 58 -4.08 2.00 -3.13
CA MET A 58 -4.75 0.78 -2.70
C MET A 58 -5.89 1.15 -1.75
N THR A 59 -7.11 0.65 -1.99
CA THR A 59 -8.26 0.89 -1.11
C THR A 59 -9.27 -0.26 -1.18
N GLY A 60 -10.17 -0.35 -0.21
CA GLY A 60 -11.30 -1.28 -0.22
C GLY A 60 -12.55 -0.66 -0.83
N ASN A 61 -13.40 -1.46 -1.47
CA ASN A 61 -14.70 -1.01 -1.93
C ASN A 61 -15.64 -0.79 -0.74
N GLY A 62 -16.34 0.37 -0.75
CA GLY A 62 -17.25 0.77 0.32
C GLY A 62 -16.53 1.34 1.55
N GLU A 63 -17.28 1.42 2.66
CA GLU A 63 -16.81 2.12 3.87
C GLU A 63 -16.59 1.20 5.08
N LYS A 64 -16.85 -0.09 4.93
CA LYS A 64 -16.78 -1.05 6.04
C LYS A 64 -15.38 -1.59 6.27
N ALA A 65 -14.61 -1.79 5.22
CA ALA A 65 -13.29 -2.37 5.33
C ALA A 65 -12.37 -1.94 4.18
N PHE A 66 -11.13 -1.71 4.51
CA PHE A 66 -10.04 -1.79 3.56
C PHE A 66 -9.88 -3.25 3.13
N SER A 67 -9.59 -4.15 4.08
CA SER A 67 -9.59 -5.60 3.89
C SER A 67 -9.58 -6.34 5.23
N ALA A 68 -10.32 -7.44 5.32
CA ALA A 68 -10.30 -8.37 6.43
C ALA A 68 -9.18 -9.42 6.37
N GLY A 69 -8.32 -9.37 5.34
CA GLY A 69 -7.20 -10.29 5.15
C GLY A 69 -7.43 -11.33 4.05
N ALA A 70 -6.90 -12.54 4.24
CA ALA A 70 -7.05 -13.63 3.29
C ALA A 70 -8.51 -14.14 3.21
N ASP A 71 -8.96 -14.49 2.02
CA ASP A 71 -10.21 -15.22 1.86
C ASP A 71 -9.99 -16.71 2.17
N ILE A 72 -10.10 -17.07 3.46
CA ILE A 72 -9.87 -18.44 3.95
C ILE A 72 -10.87 -19.46 3.40
N SER A 73 -12.00 -19.03 2.80
CA SER A 73 -12.95 -19.98 2.22
C SER A 73 -12.42 -20.70 0.99
N GLU A 74 -11.39 -20.15 0.33
CA GLU A 74 -10.73 -20.77 -0.82
C GLU A 74 -9.80 -21.92 -0.43
N PHE A 75 -9.45 -22.07 0.85
CA PHE A 75 -8.59 -23.15 1.31
C PHE A 75 -9.30 -24.51 1.42
N ASN A 76 -10.62 -24.54 1.25
CA ASN A 76 -11.44 -25.76 1.40
C ASN A 76 -11.70 -26.51 0.07
N ASP A 77 -11.27 -26.01 -1.08
CA ASP A 77 -11.61 -26.58 -2.39
C ASP A 77 -10.52 -27.53 -2.91
N ASN A 78 -10.79 -28.87 -2.87
CA ASN A 78 -10.18 -29.94 -3.66
C ASN A 78 -8.62 -30.11 -3.66
N ARG A 79 -7.89 -29.37 -2.84
CA ARG A 79 -6.44 -29.52 -2.61
C ARG A 79 -6.19 -29.86 -1.16
N SER A 80 -5.03 -30.46 -0.87
CA SER A 80 -4.63 -30.51 0.53
C SER A 80 -4.54 -29.09 1.08
N LEU A 81 -4.93 -28.89 2.34
CA LEU A 81 -4.88 -27.57 2.99
C LEU A 81 -3.47 -26.96 2.88
N GLU A 82 -2.44 -27.79 2.99
CA GLU A 82 -1.05 -27.37 2.89
C GLU A 82 -0.68 -26.83 1.49
N GLU A 83 -1.08 -27.51 0.41
CA GLU A 83 -0.83 -27.04 -0.96
C GLU A 83 -1.57 -25.74 -1.28
N ALA A 84 -2.82 -25.59 -0.80
CA ALA A 84 -3.61 -24.39 -0.99
C ALA A 84 -2.97 -23.19 -0.27
N VAL A 85 -2.50 -23.38 0.97
CA VAL A 85 -1.82 -22.36 1.75
C VAL A 85 -0.50 -21.95 1.09
N LEU A 86 0.33 -22.92 0.68
CA LEU A 86 1.62 -22.66 0.02
C LEU A 86 1.43 -21.85 -1.28
N LEU A 87 0.44 -22.19 -2.09
CA LEU A 87 0.17 -21.49 -3.33
C LEU A 87 -0.30 -20.06 -3.06
N TYR A 88 -1.23 -19.87 -2.12
CA TYR A 88 -1.71 -18.57 -1.71
C TYR A 88 -0.58 -17.68 -1.17
N ASP A 89 0.25 -18.25 -0.29
CA ASP A 89 1.40 -17.55 0.29
C ASP A 89 2.40 -17.11 -0.78
N ASN A 90 2.71 -17.97 -1.75
CA ASN A 90 3.64 -17.62 -2.83
C ASN A 90 3.13 -16.45 -3.68
N VAL A 91 1.86 -16.46 -4.07
CA VAL A 91 1.29 -15.38 -4.90
C VAL A 91 1.15 -14.09 -4.10
N SER A 92 0.67 -14.17 -2.87
CA SER A 92 0.53 -12.99 -2.00
C SER A 92 1.89 -12.35 -1.69
N LYS A 93 2.92 -13.14 -1.35
CA LYS A 93 4.28 -12.65 -1.11
C LYS A 93 4.89 -12.01 -2.35
N THR A 94 4.76 -12.65 -3.51
CA THR A 94 5.23 -12.09 -4.78
C THR A 94 4.57 -10.73 -5.05
N THR A 95 3.26 -10.65 -4.89
CA THR A 95 2.51 -9.41 -5.13
C THR A 95 2.85 -8.32 -4.11
N LEU A 96 2.99 -8.65 -2.83
CA LEU A 96 3.41 -7.70 -1.80
C LEU A 96 4.84 -7.19 -2.05
N ASN A 97 5.73 -8.05 -2.56
CA ASN A 97 7.08 -7.64 -2.94
C ASN A 97 7.07 -6.67 -4.15
N ILE A 98 6.22 -6.92 -5.16
CA ILE A 98 6.03 -5.99 -6.27
C ILE A 98 5.51 -4.63 -5.76
N LEU A 99 4.54 -4.63 -4.85
CA LEU A 99 3.98 -3.40 -4.27
C LEU A 99 5.02 -2.63 -3.46
N GLN A 100 5.78 -3.31 -2.62
CA GLN A 100 6.83 -2.71 -1.78
C GLN A 100 7.94 -2.07 -2.61
N ASN A 101 8.35 -2.72 -3.71
CA ASN A 101 9.41 -2.24 -4.59
C ASN A 101 8.87 -1.44 -5.79
N PHE A 102 7.62 -0.96 -5.69
CA PHE A 102 7.01 -0.21 -6.79
C PHE A 102 7.72 1.15 -6.95
N PRO A 103 8.13 1.55 -8.18
CA PRO A 103 9.01 2.70 -8.36
C PRO A 103 8.33 4.06 -8.17
N LYS A 104 7.00 4.10 -8.03
CA LYS A 104 6.22 5.32 -7.80
C LYS A 104 5.60 5.26 -6.40
N PRO A 105 5.19 6.39 -5.82
CA PRO A 105 4.50 6.39 -4.52
C PRO A 105 3.29 5.47 -4.50
N THR A 106 3.16 4.69 -3.43
CA THR A 106 2.03 3.82 -3.15
C THR A 106 1.34 4.25 -1.87
N ILE A 107 0.02 4.44 -1.91
CA ILE A 107 -0.74 4.98 -0.79
C ILE A 107 -1.89 4.01 -0.44
N ALA A 108 -1.93 3.54 0.80
CA ALA A 108 -3.09 2.82 1.32
C ALA A 108 -4.09 3.81 1.89
N ILE A 109 -5.31 3.82 1.33
CA ILE A 109 -6.43 4.60 1.83
C ILE A 109 -7.35 3.66 2.60
N ILE A 110 -7.35 3.79 3.92
CA ILE A 110 -7.95 2.83 4.84
C ILE A 110 -9.25 3.40 5.40
N ASN A 111 -10.38 2.78 5.04
CA ASN A 111 -11.69 3.11 5.60
C ASN A 111 -12.29 1.85 6.22
N GLY A 112 -12.51 1.84 7.55
CA GLY A 112 -13.00 0.69 8.29
C GLY A 112 -11.91 -0.34 8.64
N TYR A 113 -12.24 -1.63 8.58
CA TYR A 113 -11.38 -2.73 9.02
C TYR A 113 -10.15 -2.91 8.13
N CYS A 114 -8.98 -3.01 8.74
CA CYS A 114 -7.70 -3.32 8.10
C CYS A 114 -7.00 -4.41 8.91
N ILE A 115 -7.26 -5.67 8.58
CA ILE A 115 -6.99 -6.82 9.45
C ILE A 115 -6.09 -7.85 8.76
N GLY A 116 -5.15 -8.43 9.49
CA GLY A 116 -4.31 -9.54 9.02
C GLY A 116 -3.59 -9.23 7.71
N GLY A 117 -3.86 -9.99 6.64
CA GLY A 117 -3.34 -9.77 5.30
C GLY A 117 -3.70 -8.40 4.71
N GLY A 118 -4.85 -7.80 5.13
CA GLY A 118 -5.20 -6.43 4.78
C GLY A 118 -4.22 -5.42 5.38
N LEU A 119 -3.84 -5.60 6.66
CA LEU A 119 -2.82 -4.76 7.27
C LEU A 119 -1.45 -4.99 6.64
N ALA A 120 -1.08 -6.23 6.31
CA ALA A 120 0.15 -6.53 5.59
C ALA A 120 0.20 -5.82 4.22
N THR A 121 -0.91 -5.80 3.48
CA THR A 121 -1.05 -5.04 2.22
C THR A 121 -0.85 -3.55 2.43
N ALA A 122 -1.51 -2.97 3.44
CA ALA A 122 -1.37 -1.55 3.77
C ALA A 122 0.08 -1.20 4.19
N LEU A 123 0.75 -2.05 4.97
CA LEU A 123 2.14 -1.87 5.37
C LEU A 123 3.13 -1.99 4.19
N SER A 124 2.74 -2.66 3.11
CA SER A 124 3.55 -2.76 1.88
C SER A 124 3.41 -1.54 0.98
N CYS A 125 2.47 -0.63 1.24
CA CYS A 125 2.44 0.70 0.65
C CYS A 125 3.42 1.65 1.37
N ASP A 126 3.82 2.73 0.70
CA ASP A 126 4.73 3.74 1.28
C ASP A 126 4.05 4.54 2.38
N VAL A 127 2.82 4.99 2.13
CA VAL A 127 2.04 5.87 3.00
C VAL A 127 0.67 5.26 3.28
N ARG A 128 0.19 5.41 4.51
CA ARG A 128 -1.12 4.93 4.97
C ARG A 128 -1.90 6.10 5.54
N ILE A 129 -3.11 6.31 4.99
CA ILE A 129 -4.05 7.33 5.44
C ILE A 129 -5.32 6.63 5.88
N ALA A 130 -5.83 6.95 7.05
CA ALA A 130 -6.98 6.27 7.61
C ALA A 130 -8.13 7.22 7.98
N SER A 131 -9.35 6.69 7.90
CA SER A 131 -10.50 7.30 8.57
C SER A 131 -10.41 7.11 10.08
N GLU A 132 -10.93 8.06 10.86
CA GLU A 132 -10.98 7.98 12.33
C GLU A 132 -11.67 6.71 12.84
N LYS A 133 -12.61 6.15 12.09
CA LYS A 133 -13.34 4.91 12.43
C LYS A 133 -12.57 3.62 12.08
N SER A 134 -11.40 3.72 11.47
CA SER A 134 -10.64 2.54 11.05
C SER A 134 -10.11 1.74 12.24
N THR A 135 -10.10 0.43 12.07
CA THR A 135 -9.66 -0.52 13.09
C THR A 135 -8.68 -1.50 12.52
N PHE A 136 -7.62 -1.78 13.24
CA PHE A 136 -6.49 -2.59 12.82
C PHE A 136 -6.30 -3.80 13.71
N ALA A 137 -5.82 -4.92 13.18
CA ALA A 137 -5.40 -6.08 13.97
C ALA A 137 -4.51 -7.04 13.18
N ILE A 138 -3.73 -7.84 13.91
CA ILE A 138 -3.07 -9.05 13.40
C ILE A 138 -3.51 -10.22 14.29
N PRO A 139 -4.61 -10.92 13.92
CA PRO A 139 -5.21 -11.94 14.77
C PRO A 139 -4.51 -13.31 14.71
N ALA A 140 -3.30 -13.41 14.16
CA ALA A 140 -2.58 -14.66 13.90
C ALA A 140 -2.51 -15.58 15.14
N ALA A 141 -2.19 -15.05 16.32
CA ALA A 141 -2.11 -15.84 17.54
C ALA A 141 -3.47 -16.42 18.02
N LYS A 142 -4.60 -15.78 17.65
CA LYS A 142 -5.95 -16.33 17.92
C LYS A 142 -6.34 -17.47 17.00
N LEU A 143 -5.67 -17.56 15.84
CA LEU A 143 -5.93 -18.57 14.82
C LEU A 143 -4.91 -19.72 14.86
N GLY A 144 -3.88 -19.64 15.73
CA GLY A 144 -2.76 -20.58 15.72
C GLY A 144 -1.92 -20.51 14.45
N LEU A 145 -1.99 -19.39 13.72
CA LEU A 145 -1.32 -19.18 12.44
C LEU A 145 0.07 -18.57 12.66
N ALA A 146 1.09 -19.16 12.04
CA ALA A 146 2.39 -18.52 11.91
C ALA A 146 2.31 -17.35 10.91
N TYR A 147 3.06 -16.29 11.20
CA TYR A 147 3.18 -15.14 10.30
C TYR A 147 4.57 -15.16 9.64
N ASP A 148 4.66 -14.73 8.38
CA ASP A 148 5.92 -14.76 7.67
C ASP A 148 6.94 -13.76 8.24
N TYR A 149 8.22 -14.04 8.02
CA TYR A 149 9.31 -13.23 8.56
C TYR A 149 9.30 -11.80 7.99
N GLU A 150 9.05 -11.64 6.69
CA GLU A 150 9.07 -10.36 5.99
C GLU A 150 7.97 -9.44 6.51
N GLY A 151 6.76 -9.97 6.72
CA GLY A 151 5.64 -9.20 7.28
C GLY A 151 5.89 -8.80 8.74
N ILE A 152 6.47 -9.70 9.56
CA ILE A 152 6.87 -9.38 10.94
C ILE A 152 7.97 -8.32 10.95
N LYS A 153 9.00 -8.49 10.11
CA LYS A 153 10.11 -7.55 9.99
C LYS A 153 9.61 -6.16 9.59
N LYS A 154 8.73 -6.06 8.59
CA LYS A 154 8.17 -4.79 8.13
C LYS A 154 7.45 -4.05 9.25
N LEU A 155 6.56 -4.74 9.98
CA LEU A 155 5.88 -4.11 11.12
C LEU A 155 6.87 -3.68 12.19
N ARG A 156 7.84 -4.54 12.54
CA ARG A 156 8.88 -4.24 13.53
C ARG A 156 9.68 -2.98 13.14
N ASP A 157 10.04 -2.85 11.88
CA ASP A 157 10.86 -1.74 11.39
C ASP A 157 10.09 -0.40 11.44
N ILE A 158 8.75 -0.45 11.28
CA ILE A 158 7.88 0.72 11.38
C ILE A 158 7.65 1.14 12.85
N ILE A 159 7.33 0.19 13.75
CA ILE A 159 6.84 0.53 15.10
C ILE A 159 7.78 0.11 16.24
N GLY A 160 8.88 -0.51 15.92
CA GLY A 160 9.83 -1.05 16.88
C GLY A 160 9.44 -2.42 17.46
N PRO A 161 10.39 -3.16 18.03
CA PRO A 161 10.19 -4.56 18.41
C PRO A 161 9.19 -4.75 19.56
N SER A 162 9.12 -3.84 20.52
CA SER A 162 8.21 -3.98 21.67
C SER A 162 6.75 -3.85 21.28
N ARG A 163 6.41 -2.85 20.45
CA ARG A 163 5.04 -2.64 19.95
C ARG A 163 4.63 -3.77 19.02
N ALA A 164 5.54 -4.23 18.14
CA ALA A 164 5.28 -5.37 17.27
C ALA A 164 4.95 -6.63 18.07
N LYS A 165 5.75 -6.97 19.10
CA LYS A 165 5.47 -8.08 20.02
C LYS A 165 4.13 -7.91 20.71
N TYR A 166 3.80 -6.71 21.20
CA TYR A 166 2.55 -6.47 21.88
C TYR A 166 1.33 -6.72 20.97
N ILE A 167 1.39 -6.27 19.69
CA ILE A 167 0.34 -6.53 18.70
C ILE A 167 0.20 -8.03 18.44
N PHE A 168 1.31 -8.74 18.17
CA PHE A 168 1.27 -10.17 17.88
C PHE A 168 0.82 -11.00 19.08
N PHE A 169 1.33 -10.72 20.29
CA PHE A 169 1.04 -11.52 21.48
C PHE A 169 -0.40 -11.36 21.95
N THR A 170 -0.95 -10.14 21.86
CA THR A 170 -2.32 -9.88 22.29
C THR A 170 -3.35 -10.17 21.22
N ALA A 171 -2.95 -10.15 19.95
CA ALA A 171 -3.84 -10.29 18.78
C ALA A 171 -5.12 -9.44 18.91
N ARG A 172 -5.00 -8.28 19.58
CA ARG A 172 -6.13 -7.36 19.83
C ARG A 172 -6.37 -6.47 18.60
N GLN A 173 -7.57 -5.92 18.57
CA GLN A 173 -7.86 -4.79 17.71
C GLN A 173 -7.36 -3.50 18.37
N PHE A 174 -6.95 -2.54 17.52
CA PHE A 174 -6.56 -1.21 17.93
C PHE A 174 -7.13 -0.16 16.98
N SER A 175 -7.36 1.03 17.49
CA SER A 175 -8.00 2.13 16.78
C SER A 175 -7.01 2.87 15.83
N SER A 176 -7.56 3.73 14.99
CA SER A 176 -6.76 4.67 14.17
C SER A 176 -5.92 5.61 15.04
N THR A 177 -6.45 6.05 16.20
CA THR A 177 -5.71 6.88 17.15
C THR A 177 -4.50 6.14 17.73
N GLU A 178 -4.63 4.87 18.07
CA GLU A 178 -3.49 4.06 18.50
C GLU A 178 -2.52 3.80 17.35
N ALA A 179 -3.05 3.56 16.15
CA ALA A 179 -2.23 3.30 14.95
C ALA A 179 -1.32 4.50 14.59
N ILE A 180 -1.81 5.74 14.66
CA ILE A 180 -0.98 6.93 14.40
C ILE A 180 0.04 7.16 15.51
N GLN A 181 -0.32 6.91 16.77
CA GLN A 181 0.62 7.01 17.91
C GLN A 181 1.75 5.97 17.84
N MET A 182 1.50 4.83 17.20
CA MET A 182 2.49 3.79 16.96
C MET A 182 3.33 4.04 15.71
N GLY A 183 2.90 4.92 14.80
CA GLY A 183 3.53 5.16 13.50
C GLY A 183 3.11 4.17 12.41
N ILE A 184 2.00 3.45 12.62
CA ILE A 184 1.45 2.53 11.60
C ILE A 184 0.80 3.31 10.46
N ILE A 185 0.19 4.46 10.75
CA ILE A 185 -0.42 5.34 9.77
C ILE A 185 0.13 6.76 9.92
N GLU A 186 0.18 7.50 8.83
CA GLU A 186 0.75 8.84 8.79
C GLU A 186 -0.29 9.94 9.00
N GLN A 187 -1.57 9.66 8.67
CA GLN A 187 -2.62 10.66 8.81
C GLN A 187 -3.99 10.05 9.09
N ILE A 188 -4.78 10.74 9.92
CA ILE A 188 -6.18 10.44 10.20
C ILE A 188 -7.04 11.60 9.74
N PHE A 189 -8.16 11.30 9.11
CA PHE A 189 -9.22 12.27 8.84
C PHE A 189 -10.52 11.86 9.51
N LYS A 190 -11.30 12.84 9.96
CA LYS A 190 -12.67 12.61 10.39
C LYS A 190 -13.50 12.13 9.22
N GLU A 191 -14.52 11.34 9.48
CA GLU A 191 -15.33 10.72 8.43
C GLU A 191 -15.88 11.73 7.43
N LYS A 192 -16.40 12.87 7.92
CA LYS A 192 -16.91 13.96 7.08
C LYS A 192 -15.87 14.62 6.18
N ASP A 193 -14.61 14.62 6.60
CA ASP A 193 -13.50 15.30 5.92
C ASP A 193 -12.60 14.30 5.16
N PHE A 194 -12.90 12.98 5.25
CA PHE A 194 -12.02 11.91 4.79
C PHE A 194 -11.72 12.00 3.29
N LYS A 195 -12.75 12.09 2.46
CA LYS A 195 -12.60 12.14 1.00
C LYS A 195 -11.82 13.38 0.57
N GLU A 196 -12.17 14.54 1.11
CA GLU A 196 -11.49 15.80 0.77
C GLU A 196 -10.04 15.82 1.25
N GLY A 197 -9.79 15.35 2.49
CA GLY A 197 -8.45 15.23 3.06
C GLY A 197 -7.55 14.32 2.24
N VAL A 198 -8.03 13.14 1.86
CA VAL A 198 -7.31 12.21 0.99
C VAL A 198 -6.98 12.86 -0.35
N MET A 199 -7.96 13.48 -1.02
CA MET A 199 -7.73 14.14 -2.31
C MET A 199 -6.71 15.28 -2.21
N LYS A 200 -6.68 16.02 -1.11
CA LYS A 200 -5.67 17.07 -0.87
C LYS A 200 -4.26 16.48 -0.80
N VAL A 201 -4.07 15.36 -0.11
CA VAL A 201 -2.77 14.67 -0.04
C VAL A 201 -2.36 14.16 -1.42
N LEU A 202 -3.26 13.46 -2.13
CA LEU A 202 -2.97 12.94 -3.48
C LEU A 202 -2.60 14.08 -4.45
N ASN A 203 -3.36 15.19 -4.46
CA ASN A 203 -3.07 16.35 -5.29
C ASN A 203 -1.71 16.98 -4.98
N THR A 204 -1.29 16.95 -3.71
CA THR A 204 0.05 17.41 -3.32
C THR A 204 1.13 16.49 -3.90
N ILE A 205 0.96 15.18 -3.77
CA ILE A 205 1.93 14.18 -4.29
C ILE A 205 2.06 14.29 -5.81
N ILE A 206 0.94 14.29 -6.54
CA ILE A 206 0.95 14.33 -8.01
C ILE A 206 1.41 15.68 -8.56
N GLY A 207 1.30 16.76 -7.76
CA GLY A 207 1.77 18.10 -8.10
C GLY A 207 3.27 18.30 -7.94
N ASN A 208 3.97 17.42 -7.22
CA ASN A 208 5.40 17.50 -7.00
C ASN A 208 6.19 16.82 -8.13
N ALA A 209 7.51 17.14 -8.23
CA ALA A 209 8.41 16.58 -9.23
C ALA A 209 8.57 15.05 -9.07
N PRO A 210 8.11 14.24 -10.04
CA PRO A 210 8.06 12.79 -9.88
C PRO A 210 9.43 12.13 -9.84
N LEU A 211 10.42 12.68 -10.53
CA LEU A 211 11.80 12.18 -10.46
C LEU A 211 12.38 12.37 -9.06
N THR A 212 12.14 13.52 -8.45
CA THR A 212 12.59 13.79 -7.07
C THR A 212 11.93 12.85 -6.07
N ILE A 213 10.61 12.60 -6.21
CA ILE A 213 9.89 11.68 -5.33
C ILE A 213 10.43 10.25 -5.50
N ALA A 214 10.63 9.79 -6.74
CA ALA A 214 11.15 8.46 -7.00
C ALA A 214 12.60 8.30 -6.50
N SER A 215 13.45 9.31 -6.65
CA SER A 215 14.81 9.34 -6.11
C SER A 215 14.81 9.28 -4.58
N ALA A 216 13.94 10.08 -3.93
CA ALA A 216 13.79 10.05 -2.48
C ALA A 216 13.32 8.68 -1.97
N LYS A 217 12.31 8.08 -2.62
CA LYS A 217 11.83 6.74 -2.28
C LYS A 217 12.96 5.72 -2.37
N LEU A 218 13.67 5.69 -3.49
CA LEU A 218 14.80 4.78 -3.68
C LEU A 218 15.85 4.93 -2.58
N ALA A 219 16.20 6.17 -2.22
CA ALA A 219 17.22 6.45 -1.20
C ALA A 219 16.75 6.12 0.23
N ILE A 220 15.45 6.30 0.52
CA ILE A 220 14.86 5.95 1.83
C ILE A 220 14.81 4.44 2.02
N ASP A 221 14.50 3.69 0.95
CA ASP A 221 14.39 2.23 0.99
C ASP A 221 15.77 1.54 0.88
N ALA A 222 16.81 2.28 0.50
CA ALA A 222 18.15 1.74 0.29
C ALA A 222 18.82 1.34 1.60
N ASP A 223 19.41 0.14 1.63
CA ASP A 223 20.38 -0.21 2.64
C ASP A 223 21.75 0.41 2.26
N ILE A 224 22.34 1.18 3.16
CA ILE A 224 23.63 1.86 2.93
C ILE A 224 24.79 0.86 2.71
N GLU A 225 24.64 -0.37 3.16
CA GLU A 225 25.63 -1.44 2.95
C GLU A 225 25.54 -2.05 1.55
N ASP A 226 24.41 -1.88 0.83
CA ASP A 226 24.25 -2.29 -0.56
C ASP A 226 24.89 -1.25 -1.51
N LYS A 227 26.14 -1.53 -1.91
CA LYS A 227 26.93 -0.65 -2.79
C LYS A 227 26.29 -0.43 -4.15
N ASP A 228 25.59 -1.42 -4.71
CA ASP A 228 24.94 -1.31 -6.02
C ASP A 228 23.70 -0.42 -5.91
N LEU A 229 22.94 -0.55 -4.82
CA LEU A 229 21.80 0.30 -4.57
C LEU A 229 22.23 1.75 -4.28
N TYR A 230 23.31 1.93 -3.50
CA TYR A 230 23.91 3.26 -3.28
C TYR A 230 24.34 3.93 -4.59
N LYS A 231 24.98 3.18 -5.50
CA LYS A 231 25.37 3.68 -6.82
C LYS A 231 24.14 4.12 -7.62
N LYS A 232 23.07 3.31 -7.65
CA LYS A 232 21.81 3.67 -8.29
C LYS A 232 21.19 4.94 -7.71
N CYS A 233 21.25 5.13 -6.39
CA CYS A 233 20.78 6.37 -5.76
C CYS A 233 21.56 7.59 -6.28
N LYS A 234 22.88 7.49 -6.39
CA LYS A 234 23.74 8.58 -6.92
C LYS A 234 23.48 8.87 -8.40
N GLU A 235 23.29 7.85 -9.21
CA GLU A 235 22.93 8.01 -10.62
C GLU A 235 21.55 8.71 -10.75
N PHE A 236 20.60 8.34 -9.91
CA PHE A 236 19.25 8.93 -9.95
C PHE A 236 19.23 10.38 -9.41
N GLU A 237 20.06 10.69 -8.41
CA GLU A 237 20.31 12.05 -7.95
C GLU A 237 20.82 12.94 -9.10
N ALA A 238 21.80 12.46 -9.89
CA ALA A 238 22.33 13.18 -11.05
C ALA A 238 21.24 13.40 -12.13
N ILE A 239 20.38 12.41 -12.40
CA ILE A 239 19.24 12.55 -13.31
C ILE A 239 18.30 13.66 -12.85
N CYS A 240 18.00 13.76 -11.56
CA CYS A 240 17.15 14.83 -11.04
C CYS A 240 17.75 16.21 -11.29
N PHE A 241 19.06 16.40 -11.05
CA PHE A 241 19.73 17.69 -11.25
C PHE A 241 19.81 18.10 -12.72
N SER A 242 19.85 17.16 -13.66
CA SER A 242 19.87 17.42 -15.11
C SER A 242 18.49 17.47 -15.74
N SER A 243 17.42 17.31 -14.97
CA SER A 243 16.04 17.23 -15.48
C SER A 243 15.45 18.60 -15.81
N LYS A 244 14.53 18.63 -16.76
CA LYS A 244 13.70 19.80 -17.03
C LYS A 244 12.79 20.17 -15.86
N ASP A 245 12.43 19.20 -15.02
CA ASP A 245 11.67 19.47 -13.80
C ASP A 245 12.49 20.30 -12.82
N TYR A 246 13.82 20.12 -12.74
CA TYR A 246 14.67 20.96 -11.89
C TYR A 246 14.78 22.39 -12.45
N GLU A 247 14.91 22.55 -13.78
CA GLU A 247 14.88 23.87 -14.42
C GLU A 247 13.56 24.58 -14.17
N GLU A 248 12.43 23.91 -14.39
CA GLU A 248 11.08 24.42 -14.13
C GLU A 248 10.89 24.82 -12.67
N GLY A 249 11.35 23.98 -11.72
CA GLY A 249 11.25 24.27 -10.30
C GLY A 249 12.00 25.55 -9.91
N ARG A 250 13.20 25.77 -10.44
CA ARG A 250 13.99 27.00 -10.21
C ARG A 250 13.31 28.23 -10.82
N LEU A 251 12.82 28.09 -12.07
CA LEU A 251 12.13 29.18 -12.76
C LEU A 251 10.83 29.57 -12.04
N ALA A 252 9.98 28.60 -11.73
CA ALA A 252 8.74 28.82 -11.03
C ALA A 252 8.94 29.48 -9.65
N PHE A 253 10.00 29.07 -8.93
CA PHE A 253 10.38 29.70 -7.67
C PHE A 253 10.75 31.18 -7.83
N SER A 254 11.57 31.52 -8.85
CA SER A 254 11.96 32.90 -9.12
C SER A 254 10.77 33.78 -9.55
N GLU A 255 9.83 33.21 -10.30
CA GLU A 255 8.62 33.86 -10.80
C GLU A 255 7.46 33.84 -9.78
N LYS A 256 7.62 33.20 -8.62
CA LYS A 256 6.59 33.06 -7.56
C LYS A 256 5.30 32.42 -8.07
N ARG A 257 5.39 31.49 -8.99
CA ARG A 257 4.26 30.68 -9.51
C ARG A 257 4.35 29.22 -9.11
N LYS A 258 3.25 28.48 -9.31
CA LYS A 258 3.29 27.02 -9.16
C LYS A 258 4.07 26.39 -10.32
N PRO A 259 4.96 25.43 -10.04
CA PRO A 259 5.67 24.67 -11.07
C PRO A 259 4.73 23.66 -11.77
N VAL A 260 5.09 23.29 -13.01
CA VAL A 260 4.40 22.28 -13.80
C VAL A 260 5.39 21.17 -14.16
N PHE A 261 5.49 20.17 -13.31
CA PHE A 261 6.43 19.06 -13.48
C PHE A 261 5.93 18.01 -14.48
N LYS A 262 6.82 17.54 -15.34
CA LYS A 262 6.54 16.58 -16.41
C LYS A 262 7.21 15.21 -16.20
N GLY A 263 8.26 15.13 -15.39
CA GLY A 263 8.96 13.89 -15.09
C GLY A 263 10.08 13.54 -16.08
N HIS A 264 10.73 14.53 -16.63
CA HIS A 264 11.87 14.35 -17.54
C HIS A 264 12.84 15.52 -17.48
#